data_1a8db7600427778560ef562f43e8801b
#
_entry.id   1a8db7600427778560ef562f43e8801b
#
_cell.length_a   1.000
_cell.length_b   1.000
_cell.length_c   1.000
_cell.angle_alpha   90.00
_cell.angle_beta   90.00
_cell.angle_gamma   90.00
#
_symmetry.space_group_name_H-M   'P 1'
#
loop_
_entity.id
_entity.type
_entity.pdbx_description
1 polymer ?
#
loop_
_entity_poly.entity_id
_entity_poly.type
_entity_poly.pdbx_seq_one_letter_code
_entity_poly.pdbx_strand_id
1 'polypeptide(L)'
;MGKKVSVLIKDKDRQYEGLRSSLGLLLENHVVSMFVLDHEVEMTEEYSDNMGFIDEMGGTRYSNVPANVEKHGFRAVKLEEIPAKLTDEEVVIAF
;
A
#
# COMPACT_ATOMS: atom_id res chain seq x y z
N MET A 1 20.71 -5.92 -0.88
CA MET A 1 19.56 -6.28 -1.70
C MET A 1 18.31 -6.29 -0.85
N GLY A 2 17.25 -5.64 -1.29
CA GLY A 2 16.02 -5.53 -0.54
C GLY A 2 15.15 -6.78 -0.58
N LYS A 3 14.21 -6.85 0.36
CA LYS A 3 13.22 -7.92 0.41
C LYS A 3 11.95 -7.47 -0.29
N LYS A 4 11.11 -8.41 -0.67
CA LYS A 4 9.74 -8.13 -1.14
C LYS A 4 8.83 -8.06 0.08
N VAL A 5 8.19 -6.91 0.28
CA VAL A 5 7.34 -6.66 1.45
C VAL A 5 5.96 -6.26 0.98
N SER A 6 4.93 -6.88 1.55
CA SER A 6 3.55 -6.46 1.38
C SER A 6 3.04 -5.83 2.68
N VAL A 7 2.45 -4.65 2.55
CA VAL A 7 1.87 -3.92 3.68
C VAL A 7 0.34 -3.92 3.50
N LEU A 8 -0.37 -4.58 4.40
CA LEU A 8 -1.83 -4.69 4.36
C LEU A 8 -2.44 -3.72 5.37
N ILE A 9 -3.25 -2.79 4.89
CA ILE A 9 -3.83 -1.74 5.74
C ILE A 9 -5.35 -1.90 5.72
N LYS A 10 -5.91 -2.53 6.75
CA LYS A 10 -7.35 -2.76 6.91
C LYS A 10 -7.98 -1.78 7.88
N ASP A 11 -7.24 -1.30 8.86
CA ASP A 11 -7.74 -0.38 9.87
C ASP A 11 -7.60 1.05 9.35
N LYS A 12 -8.73 1.71 9.12
CA LYS A 12 -8.75 3.09 8.62
C LYS A 12 -8.01 4.04 9.57
N ASP A 13 -8.12 3.81 10.87
CA ASP A 13 -7.47 4.66 11.87
C ASP A 13 -5.94 4.56 11.81
N ARG A 14 -5.43 3.51 11.16
CA ARG A 14 -3.99 3.29 10.99
C ARG A 14 -3.52 3.49 9.56
N GLN A 15 -4.35 4.11 8.72
CA GLN A 15 -4.01 4.29 7.30
C GLN A 15 -2.69 5.05 7.11
N TYR A 16 -2.45 6.05 7.93
CA TYR A 16 -1.25 6.86 7.81
C TYR A 16 0.00 6.13 8.30
N GLU A 17 -0.14 5.33 9.36
CA GLU A 17 0.97 4.49 9.84
C GLU A 17 1.41 3.50 8.77
N GLY A 18 0.45 2.84 8.11
CA GLY A 18 0.74 1.90 7.03
C GLY A 18 1.41 2.57 5.84
N LEU A 19 0.97 3.76 5.48
CA LEU A 19 1.56 4.54 4.41
C LEU A 19 3.01 4.91 4.73
N ARG A 20 3.27 5.42 5.92
CA ARG A 20 4.62 5.81 6.35
C ARG A 20 5.56 4.62 6.46
N SER A 21 5.05 3.49 6.94
CA SER A 21 5.84 2.26 7.01
C SER A 21 6.23 1.79 5.61
N SER A 22 5.30 1.86 4.66
CA SER A 22 5.58 1.51 3.26
C SER A 22 6.67 2.40 2.67
N LEU A 23 6.58 3.71 2.90
CA LEU A 23 7.59 4.64 2.42
C LEU A 23 8.95 4.38 3.07
N GLY A 24 8.99 4.15 4.39
CA GLY A 24 10.23 3.84 5.10
C GLY A 24 10.92 2.60 4.57
N LEU A 25 10.15 1.57 4.23
CA LEU A 25 10.70 0.35 3.65
C LEU A 25 11.28 0.60 2.25
N LEU A 26 10.64 1.44 1.45
CA LEU A 26 11.18 1.85 0.15
C LEU A 26 12.50 2.61 0.31
N LEU A 27 12.60 3.47 1.31
CA LEU A 27 13.83 4.22 1.61
C LEU A 27 14.97 3.27 2.01
N GLU A 28 14.66 2.09 2.53
CA GLU A 28 15.63 1.06 2.88
C GLU A 28 15.90 0.08 1.71
N ASN A 29 15.48 0.44 0.51
CA ASN A 29 15.68 -0.35 -0.72
C ASN A 29 14.92 -1.68 -0.78
N HIS A 30 13.80 -1.80 -0.07
CA HIS A 30 12.91 -2.94 -0.22
C HIS A 30 11.95 -2.73 -1.40
N VAL A 31 11.43 -3.82 -1.94
CA VAL A 31 10.35 -3.79 -2.93
C VAL A 31 9.04 -3.86 -2.16
N VAL A 32 8.19 -2.85 -2.31
CA VAL A 32 6.99 -2.72 -1.47
C VAL A 32 5.71 -2.71 -2.32
N SER A 33 4.75 -3.52 -1.90
CA SER A 33 3.37 -3.48 -2.38
C SER A 33 2.48 -3.10 -1.20
N MET A 34 1.74 -2.00 -1.33
CA MET A 34 0.85 -1.50 -0.30
C MET A 34 -0.60 -1.81 -0.70
N PHE A 35 -1.36 -2.38 0.24
CA PHE A 35 -2.76 -2.74 0.00
C PHE A 35 -3.64 -2.00 1.00
N VAL A 36 -4.50 -1.13 0.50
CA VAL A 36 -5.53 -0.46 1.32
C VAL A 36 -6.83 -1.21 1.12
N LEU A 37 -7.30 -1.86 2.18
CA LEU A 37 -8.39 -2.82 2.12
C LEU A 37 -9.60 -2.40 2.95
N ASP A 38 -10.78 -2.56 2.37
CA ASP A 38 -12.07 -2.44 3.05
C ASP A 38 -12.44 -1.02 3.54
N HIS A 39 -11.67 0.00 3.14
CA HIS A 39 -12.04 1.39 3.46
C HIS A 39 -11.54 2.36 2.39
N GLU A 40 -12.25 3.48 2.25
CA GLU A 40 -11.80 4.57 1.39
C GLU A 40 -10.75 5.40 2.15
N VAL A 41 -9.66 5.74 1.48
CA VAL A 41 -8.62 6.59 2.06
C VAL A 41 -9.20 7.97 2.39
N GLU A 42 -8.97 8.42 3.60
CA GLU A 42 -9.23 9.81 3.97
C GLU A 42 -8.04 10.64 3.49
N MET A 43 -8.23 11.32 2.36
CA MET A 43 -7.14 12.02 1.70
C MET A 43 -6.81 13.33 2.39
N THR A 44 -5.57 13.45 2.81
CA THR A 44 -5.00 14.69 3.35
C THR A 44 -3.83 15.10 2.46
N GLU A 45 -3.37 16.34 2.60
CA GLU A 45 -2.19 16.79 1.88
C GLU A 45 -0.96 15.93 2.20
N GLU A 46 -0.76 15.59 3.47
CA GLU A 46 0.34 14.71 3.88
C GLU A 46 0.22 13.32 3.26
N TYR A 47 -0.96 12.75 3.25
CA TYR A 47 -1.17 11.43 2.64
C TYR A 47 -0.84 11.48 1.15
N SER A 48 -1.34 12.50 0.47
CA SER A 48 -1.10 12.69 -0.97
C SER A 48 0.39 12.84 -1.27
N ASP A 49 1.11 13.63 -0.50
CA ASP A 49 2.54 13.84 -0.68
C ASP A 49 3.32 12.54 -0.50
N ASN A 50 3.01 11.79 0.54
CA ASN A 50 3.69 10.51 0.79
C ASN A 50 3.35 9.45 -0.26
N MET A 51 2.11 9.43 -0.77
CA MET A 51 1.74 8.58 -1.90
C MET A 51 2.58 8.88 -3.12
N GLY A 52 2.80 10.17 -3.42
CA GLY A 52 3.63 10.60 -4.51
C GLY A 52 5.06 10.08 -4.39
N PHE A 53 5.62 10.11 -3.20
CA PHE A 53 6.96 9.56 -2.97
C PHE A 53 7.00 8.05 -3.15
N ILE A 54 5.96 7.33 -2.71
CA ILE A 54 5.87 5.89 -2.93
C ILE A 54 5.91 5.58 -4.44
N ASP A 55 5.13 6.32 -5.22
CA ASP A 55 5.08 6.13 -6.67
C ASP A 55 6.43 6.43 -7.33
N GLU A 56 7.08 7.52 -6.92
CA GLU A 56 8.40 7.90 -7.45
C GLU A 56 9.48 6.85 -7.14
N MET A 57 9.36 6.19 -5.99
CA MET A 57 10.33 5.19 -5.56
C MET A 57 10.02 3.78 -6.06
N GLY A 58 8.99 3.64 -6.90
CA GLY A 58 8.64 2.37 -7.52
C GLY A 58 7.79 1.43 -6.69
N GLY A 59 7.19 1.91 -5.60
CA GLY A 59 6.21 1.15 -4.84
C GLY A 59 4.90 0.98 -5.60
N THR A 60 4.15 -0.06 -5.28
CA THR A 60 2.86 -0.32 -5.90
C THR A 60 1.75 -0.18 -4.87
N ARG A 61 0.65 0.47 -5.25
CA ARG A 61 -0.50 0.70 -4.37
C ARG A 61 -1.72 -0.01 -4.92
N TYR A 62 -2.29 -0.91 -4.13
CA TYR A 62 -3.50 -1.66 -4.47
C TYR A 62 -4.64 -1.33 -3.52
N SER A 63 -5.86 -1.45 -4.00
CA SER A 63 -7.06 -1.37 -3.15
C SER A 63 -8.20 -2.21 -3.73
N ASN A 64 -9.02 -2.76 -2.84
CA ASN A 64 -10.26 -3.43 -3.23
C ASN A 64 -11.46 -2.47 -3.21
N VAL A 65 -11.23 -1.20 -2.89
CA VAL A 65 -12.28 -0.17 -2.82
C VAL A 65 -12.28 0.64 -4.10
N PRO A 66 -13.36 0.62 -4.90
CA PRO A 66 -13.40 1.34 -6.17
C PRO A 66 -13.10 2.84 -6.08
N ALA A 67 -13.54 3.50 -5.01
CA ALA A 67 -13.28 4.91 -4.81
C ALA A 67 -11.78 5.23 -4.74
N ASN A 68 -10.98 4.36 -4.10
CA ASN A 68 -9.55 4.55 -4.04
C ASN A 68 -8.91 4.40 -5.43
N VAL A 69 -9.41 3.48 -6.21
CA VAL A 69 -8.92 3.26 -7.58
C VAL A 69 -9.25 4.45 -8.47
N GLU A 70 -10.48 4.91 -8.45
CA GLU A 70 -10.95 5.99 -9.33
C GLU A 70 -10.45 7.37 -8.92
N LYS A 71 -10.43 7.67 -7.63
CA LYS A 71 -10.09 9.00 -7.13
C LYS A 71 -8.62 9.19 -6.80
N HIS A 72 -7.95 8.11 -6.39
CA HIS A 72 -6.61 8.22 -5.82
C HIS A 72 -5.55 7.38 -6.53
N GLY A 73 -5.88 6.80 -7.69
CA GLY A 73 -4.91 6.12 -8.53
C GLY A 73 -4.38 4.78 -8.00
N PHE A 74 -5.08 4.16 -7.06
CA PHE A 74 -4.72 2.81 -6.63
C PHE A 74 -5.03 1.81 -7.75
N ARG A 75 -4.29 0.71 -7.77
CA ARG A 75 -4.59 -0.40 -8.68
C ARG A 75 -5.68 -1.26 -8.09
N ALA A 76 -6.65 -1.65 -8.90
CA ALA A 76 -7.74 -2.50 -8.44
C ALA A 76 -7.23 -3.90 -8.12
N VAL A 77 -7.68 -4.45 -7.00
CA VAL A 77 -7.42 -5.82 -6.61
C VAL A 77 -8.66 -6.37 -5.91
N LYS A 78 -8.97 -7.63 -6.13
CA LYS A 78 -10.03 -8.32 -5.38
C LYS A 78 -9.43 -9.03 -4.18
N LEU A 79 -10.19 -9.14 -3.10
CA LEU A 79 -9.72 -9.85 -1.91
C LEU A 79 -9.26 -11.28 -2.23
N GLU A 80 -9.94 -11.96 -3.15
CA GLU A 80 -9.60 -13.32 -3.54
C GLU A 80 -8.25 -13.41 -4.26
N GLU A 81 -7.79 -12.31 -4.87
CA GLU A 81 -6.52 -12.26 -5.60
C GLU A 81 -5.31 -12.04 -4.69
N ILE A 82 -5.53 -11.56 -3.48
CA ILE A 82 -4.45 -11.17 -2.57
C ILE A 82 -3.55 -12.37 -2.20
N PRO A 83 -4.08 -13.55 -1.83
CA PRO A 83 -3.21 -14.67 -1.49
C PRO A 83 -2.23 -15.02 -2.60
N ALA A 84 -2.66 -14.97 -3.86
CA ALA A 84 -1.77 -15.24 -5.00
C ALA A 84 -0.67 -14.18 -5.12
N LYS A 85 -0.99 -12.91 -4.84
CA LYS A 85 -0.01 -11.82 -4.87
C LYS A 85 1.00 -11.91 -3.73
N LEU A 86 0.63 -12.52 -2.61
CA LEU A 86 1.51 -12.67 -1.46
C LEU A 86 2.45 -13.88 -1.55
N THR A 87 2.25 -14.74 -2.53
CA THR A 87 3.03 -15.99 -2.67
C THR A 87 4.53 -15.75 -2.76
N ASP A 88 4.94 -14.70 -3.45
CA ASP A 88 6.35 -14.36 -3.64
C ASP A 88 6.88 -13.34 -2.63
N GLU A 89 6.05 -12.93 -1.67
CA GLU A 89 6.46 -11.92 -0.70
C GLU A 89 7.21 -12.58 0.47
N GLU A 90 8.33 -11.98 0.87
CA GLU A 90 9.15 -12.48 1.96
C GLU A 90 8.63 -12.03 3.32
N VAL A 91 8.00 -10.87 3.37
CA VAL A 91 7.48 -10.27 4.61
C VAL A 91 6.10 -9.70 4.35
N VAL A 92 5.16 -9.95 5.26
CA VAL A 92 3.83 -9.35 5.23
C VAL A 92 3.60 -8.63 6.55
N ILE A 93 3.30 -7.32 6.47
CA ILE A 93 3.04 -6.48 7.63
C ILE A 93 1.59 -6.00 7.56
N ALA A 94 0.85 -6.16 8.65
CA ALA A 94 -0.57 -5.79 8.72
C ALA A 94 -0.82 -4.64 9.70
N PHE A 95 -1.66 -3.72 9.26
CA PHE A 95 -2.14 -2.59 10.07
C PHE A 95 -3.66 -2.60 10.19
#